data_98e8d8bed3f6970c58f29a8ca4e1c119
#
_entry.id   98e8d8bed3f6970c58f29a8ca4e1c119
#
_cell.length_a   1.000
_cell.length_b   1.000
_cell.length_c   1.000
_cell.angle_alpha   90.00
_cell.angle_beta   90.00
_cell.angle_gamma   90.00
#
_symmetry.space_group_name_H-M   'P 1'
#
loop_
_entity.id
_entity.type
_entity.pdbx_description
1 polymer ?
#
loop_
_entity_poly.entity_id
_entity_poly.type
_entity_poly.pdbx_seq_one_letter_code
_entity_poly.pdbx_strand_id
1 'polypeptide(L)'
;KISTLRRRLVSISMVHKIKGHYLDTKHPIIVENLMGIRRVKGSIQKGKKPLLINHLKSIINIIDELKIEEIKKLRDKSIILLGFGGGFRRNELISIDHGDLEFVPEGLKIVIRRSKTDQFGEGMIKGLPYFTNEIYCPVTNLKKWLEISKISTGPIFRRFSKGSSLTDKRLTDQSVVLL
;
A
#
# COMPACT_ATOMS: atom_id res chain seq x y z
N LYS A 1 -8.58 -11.48 19.58
CA LYS A 1 -8.92 -12.35 18.43
C LYS A 1 -8.07 -13.61 18.47
N ILE A 2 -8.61 -14.75 18.05
CA ILE A 2 -7.87 -16.04 18.04
C ILE A 2 -6.62 -15.97 17.12
N SER A 3 -6.71 -15.25 16.00
CA SER A 3 -5.56 -15.03 15.11
C SER A 3 -4.40 -14.30 15.79
N THR A 4 -4.70 -13.34 16.68
CA THR A 4 -3.69 -12.63 17.48
C THR A 4 -3.02 -13.57 18.49
N LEU A 5 -3.80 -14.44 19.14
CA LEU A 5 -3.23 -15.43 20.09
C LEU A 5 -2.31 -16.41 19.37
N ARG A 6 -2.71 -16.95 18.22
CA ARG A 6 -1.85 -17.83 17.42
C ARG A 6 -0.54 -17.16 17.00
N ARG A 7 -0.62 -15.90 16.54
CA ARG A 7 0.59 -15.14 16.17
C ARG A 7 1.52 -14.94 17.38
N ARG A 8 0.98 -14.60 18.56
CA ARG A 8 1.77 -14.49 19.78
C ARG A 8 2.42 -15.81 20.18
N LEU A 9 1.69 -16.91 20.08
CA LEU A 9 2.24 -18.23 20.37
C LEU A 9 3.42 -18.55 19.45
N VAL A 10 3.31 -18.28 18.15
CA VAL A 10 4.42 -18.45 17.20
C VAL A 10 5.61 -17.58 17.59
N SER A 11 5.38 -16.30 17.97
CA SER A 11 6.46 -15.40 18.41
C SER A 11 7.15 -15.92 19.69
N ILE A 12 6.39 -16.41 20.65
CA ILE A 12 6.94 -17.01 21.89
C ILE A 12 7.77 -18.25 21.55
N SER A 13 7.25 -19.14 20.71
CA SER A 13 7.98 -20.33 20.27
C SER A 13 9.30 -20.00 19.59
N MET A 14 9.31 -18.94 18.75
CA MET A 14 10.53 -18.49 18.08
C MET A 14 11.57 -17.99 19.09
N VAL A 15 11.16 -17.17 20.06
CA VAL A 15 12.07 -16.68 21.12
C VAL A 15 12.64 -17.83 21.96
N HIS A 16 11.81 -18.81 22.32
CA HIS A 16 12.26 -20.01 23.04
C HIS A 16 13.31 -20.75 22.21
N LYS A 17 13.04 -20.98 20.91
CA LYS A 17 13.98 -21.66 20.02
C LYS A 17 15.33 -20.94 19.93
N ILE A 18 15.33 -19.60 19.81
CA ILE A 18 16.57 -18.79 19.77
C ILE A 18 17.37 -18.93 21.06
N LYS A 19 16.68 -19.08 22.21
CA LYS A 19 17.32 -19.25 23.52
C LYS A 19 17.66 -20.73 23.85
N GLY A 20 17.53 -21.65 22.91
CA GLY A 20 17.80 -23.06 23.11
C GLY A 20 16.73 -23.82 23.91
N HIS A 21 15.57 -23.24 24.14
CA HIS A 21 14.47 -23.92 24.83
C HIS A 21 13.47 -24.48 23.83
N TYR A 22 12.94 -25.69 24.14
CA TYR A 22 11.88 -26.29 23.36
C TYR A 22 10.50 -25.86 23.89
N LEU A 23 9.62 -25.41 23.00
CA LEU A 23 8.21 -25.16 23.28
C LEU A 23 7.35 -25.92 22.27
N ASP A 24 6.65 -26.95 22.72
CA ASP A 24 5.70 -27.66 21.88
C ASP A 24 4.38 -26.86 21.73
N THR A 25 4.25 -26.15 20.64
CA THR A 25 3.02 -25.41 20.33
C THR A 25 1.84 -26.30 19.94
N LYS A 26 2.09 -27.59 19.73
CA LYS A 26 1.06 -28.61 19.42
C LYS A 26 0.63 -29.40 20.66
N HIS A 27 1.21 -29.11 21.84
CA HIS A 27 0.84 -29.75 23.07
C HIS A 27 -0.68 -29.69 23.30
N PRO A 28 -1.34 -30.76 23.70
CA PRO A 28 -2.81 -30.83 23.86
C PRO A 28 -3.39 -29.70 24.68
N ILE A 29 -2.78 -29.32 25.79
CA ILE A 29 -3.22 -28.21 26.64
C ILE A 29 -3.30 -26.90 25.83
N ILE A 30 -2.32 -26.60 25.00
CA ILE A 30 -2.32 -25.38 24.18
C ILE A 30 -3.40 -25.44 23.12
N VAL A 31 -3.49 -26.56 22.42
CA VAL A 31 -4.46 -26.76 21.33
C VAL A 31 -5.90 -26.70 21.85
N GLU A 32 -6.19 -27.41 22.93
CA GLU A 32 -7.52 -27.46 23.53
C GLU A 32 -7.96 -26.10 24.08
N ASN A 33 -7.08 -25.38 24.76
CA ASN A 33 -7.36 -24.01 25.20
C ASN A 33 -7.66 -23.08 24.02
N LEU A 34 -6.88 -23.13 22.94
CA LEU A 34 -7.14 -22.35 21.74
C LEU A 34 -8.48 -22.73 21.08
N MET A 35 -8.83 -24.02 21.07
CA MET A 35 -10.12 -24.51 20.60
C MET A 35 -11.27 -24.03 21.48
N GLY A 36 -11.12 -24.10 22.80
CA GLY A 36 -12.10 -23.57 23.76
C GLY A 36 -12.35 -22.09 23.57
N ILE A 37 -11.29 -21.29 23.47
CA ILE A 37 -11.39 -19.83 23.18
C ILE A 37 -12.08 -19.60 21.82
N ARG A 38 -11.80 -20.40 20.80
CA ARG A 38 -12.46 -20.31 19.50
C ARG A 38 -13.94 -20.60 19.57
N ARG A 39 -14.36 -21.59 20.35
CA ARG A 39 -15.79 -21.94 20.56
C ARG A 39 -16.54 -20.80 21.24
N VAL A 40 -15.96 -20.20 22.29
CA VAL A 40 -16.61 -19.14 23.06
C VAL A 40 -16.61 -17.80 22.29
N LYS A 41 -15.48 -17.42 21.68
CA LYS A 41 -15.37 -16.09 21.02
C LYS A 41 -15.67 -16.08 19.53
N GLY A 42 -15.89 -17.24 18.91
CA GLY A 42 -16.03 -17.39 17.47
C GLY A 42 -14.71 -17.14 16.72
N SER A 43 -14.72 -17.39 15.43
CA SER A 43 -13.57 -17.16 14.54
C SER A 43 -13.91 -16.32 13.31
N ILE A 44 -15.15 -15.80 13.22
CA ILE A 44 -15.59 -15.02 12.08
C ILE A 44 -14.77 -13.73 11.99
N GLN A 45 -14.10 -13.57 10.89
CA GLN A 45 -13.42 -12.32 10.56
C GLN A 45 -14.34 -11.46 9.68
N LYS A 46 -14.69 -10.28 10.18
CA LYS A 46 -15.38 -9.29 9.34
C LYS A 46 -14.34 -8.73 8.36
N GLY A 47 -14.38 -9.18 7.11
CA GLY A 47 -13.59 -8.62 6.02
C GLY A 47 -14.01 -7.17 5.74
N LYS A 48 -13.08 -6.39 5.19
CA LYS A 48 -13.43 -5.08 4.63
C LYS A 48 -14.15 -5.28 3.30
N LYS A 49 -15.11 -4.41 3.00
CA LYS A 49 -15.74 -4.41 1.67
C LYS A 49 -14.71 -4.00 0.61
N PRO A 50 -14.75 -4.60 -0.59
CA PRO A 50 -13.87 -4.19 -1.67
C PRO A 50 -14.19 -2.77 -2.14
N LEU A 51 -13.17 -2.03 -2.54
CA LEU A 51 -13.34 -0.75 -3.21
C LEU A 51 -13.77 -1.01 -4.66
N LEU A 52 -14.97 -0.59 -5.03
CA LEU A 52 -15.50 -0.71 -6.39
C LEU A 52 -15.15 0.53 -7.21
N ILE A 53 -15.20 0.40 -8.55
CA ILE A 53 -14.91 1.50 -9.48
C ILE A 53 -15.77 2.75 -9.21
N ASN A 54 -17.04 2.58 -8.88
CA ASN A 54 -17.92 3.70 -8.57
C ASN A 54 -17.48 4.45 -7.31
N HIS A 55 -17.02 3.73 -6.28
CA HIS A 55 -16.45 4.36 -5.09
C HIS A 55 -15.15 5.10 -5.41
N LEU A 56 -14.29 4.53 -6.27
CA LEU A 56 -13.08 5.21 -6.72
C LEU A 56 -13.41 6.52 -7.43
N LYS A 57 -14.36 6.50 -8.38
CA LYS A 57 -14.81 7.71 -9.08
C LYS A 57 -15.33 8.77 -8.11
N SER A 58 -16.15 8.37 -7.13
CA SER A 58 -16.66 9.29 -6.10
C SER A 58 -15.53 9.90 -5.28
N ILE A 59 -14.51 9.12 -4.90
CA ILE A 59 -13.35 9.62 -4.14
C ILE A 59 -12.59 10.67 -4.97
N ILE A 60 -12.32 10.40 -6.26
CA ILE A 60 -11.61 11.32 -7.14
C ILE A 60 -12.39 12.63 -7.30
N ASN A 61 -13.70 12.57 -7.49
CA ASN A 61 -14.56 13.77 -7.60
C ASN A 61 -14.55 14.59 -6.29
N ILE A 62 -14.63 13.91 -5.13
CA ILE A 62 -14.55 14.58 -3.82
C ILE A 62 -13.20 15.30 -3.68
N ILE A 63 -12.07 14.70 -4.10
CA ILE A 63 -10.77 15.36 -4.05
C ILE A 63 -10.76 16.63 -4.90
N ASP A 64 -11.43 16.63 -6.05
CA ASP A 64 -11.55 17.81 -6.91
C ASP A 64 -12.31 18.96 -6.24
N GLU A 65 -13.32 18.65 -5.44
CA GLU A 65 -14.13 19.61 -4.71
C GLU A 65 -13.45 20.15 -3.43
N LEU A 66 -12.40 19.50 -2.93
CA LEU A 66 -11.70 19.94 -1.72
C LEU A 66 -11.09 21.33 -1.93
N LYS A 67 -11.19 22.18 -0.91
CA LYS A 67 -10.56 23.50 -0.87
C LYS A 67 -9.10 23.40 -0.40
N ILE A 68 -8.30 22.66 -1.13
CA ILE A 68 -6.85 22.50 -0.90
C ILE A 68 -6.07 22.87 -2.16
N GLU A 69 -4.76 23.05 -2.04
CA GLU A 69 -3.90 23.38 -3.16
C GLU A 69 -3.94 22.31 -4.26
N GLU A 70 -3.96 22.75 -5.51
CA GLU A 70 -4.11 21.87 -6.68
C GLU A 70 -2.99 20.81 -6.75
N ILE A 71 -1.77 21.19 -6.37
CA ILE A 71 -0.65 20.26 -6.33
C ILE A 71 -0.88 19.09 -5.33
N LYS A 72 -1.57 19.34 -4.22
CA LYS A 72 -1.93 18.28 -3.26
C LYS A 72 -3.01 17.35 -3.82
N LYS A 73 -4.03 17.92 -4.48
CA LYS A 73 -5.07 17.14 -5.16
C LYS A 73 -4.46 16.20 -6.19
N LEU A 74 -3.56 16.70 -7.02
CA LEU A 74 -2.88 15.88 -8.05
C LEU A 74 -2.06 14.74 -7.45
N ARG A 75 -1.30 15.01 -6.38
CA ARG A 75 -0.58 13.95 -5.66
C ARG A 75 -1.53 12.88 -5.16
N ASP A 76 -2.58 13.28 -4.46
CA ASP A 76 -3.50 12.39 -3.78
C ASP A 76 -4.31 11.56 -4.79
N LYS A 77 -4.77 12.17 -5.89
CA LYS A 77 -5.37 11.44 -7.02
C LYS A 77 -4.39 10.43 -7.63
N SER A 78 -3.15 10.85 -7.88
CA SER A 78 -2.14 9.96 -8.45
C SER A 78 -1.86 8.76 -7.55
N ILE A 79 -1.78 8.95 -6.23
CA ILE A 79 -1.61 7.88 -5.25
C ILE A 79 -2.78 6.89 -5.31
N ILE A 80 -4.01 7.39 -5.28
CA ILE A 80 -5.22 6.56 -5.24
C ILE A 80 -5.40 5.80 -6.56
N LEU A 81 -5.28 6.51 -7.69
CA LEU A 81 -5.47 5.90 -9.01
C LEU A 81 -4.38 4.87 -9.32
N LEU A 82 -3.11 5.19 -9.02
CA LEU A 82 -2.00 4.28 -9.23
C LEU A 82 -2.12 3.05 -8.31
N GLY A 83 -2.44 3.29 -7.03
CA GLY A 83 -2.63 2.23 -6.04
C GLY A 83 -3.74 1.27 -6.42
N PHE A 84 -4.87 1.78 -6.90
CA PHE A 84 -6.01 0.98 -7.34
C PHE A 84 -5.74 0.27 -8.68
N GLY A 85 -5.29 1.01 -9.69
CA GLY A 85 -5.07 0.47 -11.05
C GLY A 85 -3.96 -0.58 -11.09
N GLY A 86 -2.89 -0.40 -10.33
CA GLY A 86 -1.77 -1.36 -10.26
C GLY A 86 -1.89 -2.39 -9.14
N GLY A 87 -2.93 -2.33 -8.30
CA GLY A 87 -3.06 -3.23 -7.15
C GLY A 87 -1.84 -3.20 -6.22
N PHE A 88 -1.28 -2.02 -6.00
CA PHE A 88 -0.08 -1.87 -5.17
C PHE A 88 -0.39 -2.01 -3.68
N ARG A 89 0.51 -2.67 -2.95
CA ARG A 89 0.56 -2.53 -1.50
C ARG A 89 1.08 -1.13 -1.16
N ARG A 90 0.61 -0.55 -0.06
CA ARG A 90 1.00 0.81 0.36
C ARG A 90 2.51 1.04 0.35
N ASN A 91 3.27 0.11 0.93
CA ASN A 91 4.74 0.20 0.95
C ASN A 91 5.35 0.10 -0.45
N GLU A 92 4.81 -0.73 -1.34
CA GLU A 92 5.25 -0.81 -2.73
C GLU A 92 5.02 0.54 -3.41
N LEU A 93 3.82 1.11 -3.28
CA LEU A 93 3.44 2.37 -3.91
C LEU A 93 4.34 3.55 -3.49
N ILE A 94 4.59 3.70 -2.19
CA ILE A 94 5.42 4.80 -1.70
C ILE A 94 6.91 4.58 -1.94
N SER A 95 7.36 3.34 -2.18
CA SER A 95 8.77 3.02 -2.44
C SER A 95 9.22 3.32 -3.87
N ILE A 96 8.27 3.61 -4.78
CA ILE A 96 8.58 3.90 -6.18
C ILE A 96 9.41 5.18 -6.27
N ASP A 97 10.53 5.09 -6.99
CA ASP A 97 11.35 6.22 -7.37
C ASP A 97 11.13 6.60 -8.84
N HIS A 98 11.50 7.80 -9.22
CA HIS A 98 11.36 8.27 -10.60
C HIS A 98 12.07 7.35 -11.60
N GLY A 99 13.25 6.82 -11.24
CA GLY A 99 14.01 5.88 -12.07
C GLY A 99 13.39 4.48 -12.20
N ASP A 100 12.32 4.18 -11.46
CA ASP A 100 11.57 2.93 -11.58
C ASP A 100 10.45 3.01 -12.64
N LEU A 101 10.25 4.18 -13.25
CA LEU A 101 9.18 4.47 -14.20
C LEU A 101 9.70 4.44 -15.64
N GLU A 102 9.04 3.66 -16.50
CA GLU A 102 9.26 3.65 -17.94
C GLU A 102 7.92 3.94 -18.65
N PHE A 103 7.77 5.16 -19.17
CA PHE A 103 6.60 5.52 -19.96
C PHE A 103 6.75 4.99 -21.39
N VAL A 104 5.77 4.22 -21.83
CA VAL A 104 5.70 3.64 -23.18
C VAL A 104 4.42 4.09 -23.90
N PRO A 105 4.30 3.94 -25.23
CA PRO A 105 3.09 4.33 -25.94
C PRO A 105 1.80 3.71 -25.40
N GLU A 106 1.86 2.48 -24.92
CA GLU A 106 0.73 1.73 -24.41
C GLU A 106 0.38 2.09 -22.94
N GLY A 107 1.31 2.72 -22.21
CA GLY A 107 1.09 3.04 -20.79
C GLY A 107 2.36 3.30 -19.99
N LEU A 108 2.44 2.68 -18.83
CA LEU A 108 3.53 2.83 -17.87
C LEU A 108 3.99 1.47 -17.35
N LYS A 109 5.28 1.20 -17.40
CA LYS A 109 5.93 0.10 -16.69
C LYS A 109 6.55 0.63 -15.41
N ILE A 110 6.37 -0.10 -14.31
CA ILE A 110 6.88 0.26 -12.99
C ILE A 110 7.68 -0.91 -12.42
N VAL A 111 8.94 -0.67 -12.09
CA VAL A 111 9.78 -1.65 -11.42
C VAL A 111 9.51 -1.62 -9.92
N ILE A 112 9.09 -2.75 -9.36
CA ILE A 112 8.93 -2.95 -7.91
C ILE A 112 10.15 -3.70 -7.40
N ARG A 113 11.09 -2.98 -6.78
CA ARG A 113 12.37 -3.55 -6.34
C ARG A 113 12.23 -4.58 -5.22
N ARG A 114 11.21 -4.45 -4.36
CA ARG A 114 10.90 -5.38 -3.27
C ARG A 114 9.41 -5.45 -2.99
N SER A 115 8.91 -6.65 -2.81
CA SER A 115 7.53 -6.91 -2.38
C SER A 115 7.54 -7.78 -1.12
N LYS A 116 6.44 -7.76 -0.34
CA LYS A 116 6.29 -8.61 0.85
C LYS A 116 6.40 -10.12 0.52
N THR A 117 6.06 -10.49 -0.70
CA THR A 117 6.10 -11.89 -1.18
C THR A 117 7.41 -12.24 -1.88
N ASP A 118 8.21 -11.25 -2.21
CA ASP A 118 9.52 -11.39 -2.82
C ASP A 118 10.59 -11.45 -1.71
N GLN A 119 10.82 -12.64 -1.20
CA GLN A 119 11.81 -12.87 -0.13
C GLN A 119 13.26 -12.82 -0.65
N PHE A 120 13.46 -13.05 -1.94
CA PHE A 120 14.78 -13.10 -2.57
C PHE A 120 15.18 -11.76 -3.22
N GLY A 121 14.24 -10.81 -3.36
CA GLY A 121 14.52 -9.50 -3.93
C GLY A 121 14.71 -9.54 -5.46
N GLU A 122 14.03 -10.45 -6.13
CA GLU A 122 14.05 -10.58 -7.60
C GLU A 122 13.37 -9.38 -8.29
N GLY A 123 12.50 -8.69 -7.54
CA GLY A 123 11.71 -7.59 -8.06
C GLY A 123 10.61 -8.06 -9.01
N MET A 124 9.78 -7.14 -9.44
CA MET A 124 8.74 -7.40 -10.45
C MET A 124 8.45 -6.14 -11.27
N ILE A 125 8.00 -6.32 -12.50
CA ILE A 125 7.53 -5.22 -13.34
C ILE A 125 6.00 -5.26 -13.37
N LYS A 126 5.37 -4.11 -13.12
CA LYS A 126 3.93 -3.92 -13.30
C LYS A 126 3.67 -3.01 -14.48
N GLY A 127 2.81 -3.45 -15.40
CA GLY A 127 2.31 -2.65 -16.52
C GLY A 127 0.96 -2.02 -16.20
N LEU A 128 0.80 -0.75 -16.52
CA LEU A 128 -0.44 0.00 -16.40
C LEU A 128 -0.77 0.61 -17.77
N PRO A 129 -1.85 0.21 -18.43
CA PRO A 129 -2.25 0.79 -19.71
C PRO A 129 -2.83 2.18 -19.51
N TYR A 130 -2.86 2.99 -20.57
CA TYR A 130 -3.68 4.20 -20.59
C TYR A 130 -5.17 3.84 -20.55
N PHE A 131 -5.94 4.61 -19.78
CA PHE A 131 -7.41 4.49 -19.78
C PHE A 131 -8.00 5.50 -20.75
N THR A 132 -9.12 5.14 -21.39
CA THR A 132 -9.85 6.04 -22.28
C THR A 132 -10.29 7.31 -21.58
N ASN A 133 -10.71 7.22 -20.32
CA ASN A 133 -11.07 8.39 -19.54
C ASN A 133 -9.85 8.92 -18.77
N GLU A 134 -9.30 10.04 -19.19
CA GLU A 134 -8.12 10.67 -18.63
C GLU A 134 -8.26 11.09 -17.16
N ILE A 135 -9.47 11.46 -16.71
CA ILE A 135 -9.73 11.88 -15.33
C ILE A 135 -9.38 10.76 -14.36
N TYR A 136 -9.67 9.51 -14.74
CA TYR A 136 -9.46 8.34 -13.92
C TYR A 136 -8.25 7.49 -14.38
N CYS A 137 -7.49 7.99 -15.36
CA CYS A 137 -6.31 7.30 -15.86
C CYS A 137 -5.13 7.45 -14.90
N PRO A 138 -4.61 6.34 -14.32
CA PRO A 138 -3.48 6.40 -13.39
C PRO A 138 -2.22 6.97 -14.05
N VAL A 139 -1.97 6.61 -15.31
CA VAL A 139 -0.77 7.03 -16.05
C VAL A 139 -0.82 8.53 -16.34
N THR A 140 -1.95 9.03 -16.85
CA THR A 140 -2.14 10.46 -17.15
C THR A 140 -2.03 11.31 -15.89
N ASN A 141 -2.67 10.90 -14.79
CA ASN A 141 -2.59 11.64 -13.52
C ASN A 141 -1.18 11.63 -12.93
N LEU A 142 -0.45 10.51 -13.04
CA LEU A 142 0.94 10.46 -12.59
C LEU A 142 1.84 11.38 -13.42
N LYS A 143 1.68 11.43 -14.76
CA LYS A 143 2.41 12.38 -15.61
C LYS A 143 2.18 13.82 -15.18
N LYS A 144 0.90 14.24 -15.05
CA LYS A 144 0.52 15.58 -14.58
C LYS A 144 1.13 15.91 -13.22
N TRP A 145 1.14 14.93 -12.29
CA TRP A 145 1.77 15.09 -10.99
C TRP A 145 3.27 15.34 -11.12
N LEU A 146 3.99 14.52 -11.91
CA LEU A 146 5.44 14.65 -12.08
C LEU A 146 5.81 15.98 -12.76
N GLU A 147 5.05 16.42 -13.75
CA GLU A 147 5.25 17.70 -14.44
C GLU A 147 5.12 18.90 -13.48
N ILE A 148 4.03 18.95 -12.70
CA ILE A 148 3.76 20.07 -11.80
C ILE A 148 4.70 20.05 -10.59
N SER A 149 5.00 18.88 -10.07
CA SER A 149 5.93 18.73 -8.93
C SER A 149 7.40 18.90 -9.32
N LYS A 150 7.72 18.85 -10.62
CA LYS A 150 9.08 18.89 -11.18
C LYS A 150 10.00 17.81 -10.58
N ILE A 151 9.42 16.66 -10.20
CA ILE A 151 10.18 15.53 -9.68
C ILE A 151 10.83 14.80 -10.84
N SER A 152 12.16 14.83 -10.91
CA SER A 152 12.97 14.13 -11.91
C SER A 152 13.87 13.04 -11.32
N THR A 153 14.01 12.98 -10.00
CA THR A 153 14.83 11.99 -9.29
C THR A 153 14.26 11.62 -7.92
N GLY A 154 14.63 10.46 -7.40
CA GLY A 154 14.21 9.99 -6.08
C GLY A 154 12.71 9.66 -5.98
N PRO A 155 12.12 9.73 -4.78
CA PRO A 155 10.75 9.28 -4.55
C PRO A 155 9.73 10.10 -5.32
N ILE A 156 8.81 9.41 -6.02
CA ILE A 156 7.74 10.08 -6.79
C ILE A 156 6.65 10.67 -5.89
N PHE A 157 6.43 10.10 -4.71
CA PHE A 157 5.48 10.64 -3.73
C PHE A 157 6.21 11.20 -2.54
N ARG A 158 6.14 12.52 -2.39
CA ARG A 158 6.87 13.30 -1.38
C ARG A 158 5.91 13.95 -0.39
N ARG A 159 6.43 14.28 0.79
CA ARG A 159 5.69 15.00 1.83
C ARG A 159 5.64 16.49 1.52
N PHE A 160 4.54 17.13 1.94
CA PHE A 160 4.48 18.58 2.07
C PHE A 160 4.94 18.99 3.46
N SER A 161 5.62 20.13 3.55
CA SER A 161 5.92 20.79 4.84
C SER A 161 4.64 21.40 5.45
N LYS A 162 4.73 21.89 6.68
CA LYS A 162 3.61 22.63 7.32
C LYS A 162 3.19 23.87 6.53
N GLY A 163 4.10 24.48 5.76
CA GLY A 163 3.82 25.62 4.88
C GLY A 163 3.42 25.22 3.45
N SER A 164 2.98 23.97 3.24
CA SER A 164 2.52 23.44 1.94
C SER A 164 3.57 23.36 0.83
N SER A 165 4.84 23.59 1.12
CA SER A 165 5.92 23.40 0.15
C SER A 165 6.26 21.92 0.01
N LEU A 166 6.46 21.46 -1.23
CA LEU A 166 6.89 20.09 -1.51
C LEU A 166 8.33 19.90 -1.02
N THR A 167 8.58 18.81 -0.29
CA THR A 167 9.91 18.46 0.24
C THR A 167 10.51 17.29 -0.55
N ASP A 168 11.81 17.05 -0.42
CA ASP A 168 12.46 15.88 -1.02
C ASP A 168 12.23 14.58 -0.23
N LYS A 169 11.55 14.65 0.91
CA LYS A 169 11.32 13.49 1.78
C LYS A 169 10.18 12.63 1.27
N ARG A 170 10.44 11.33 1.16
CA ARG A 170 9.44 10.32 0.79
C ARG A 170 8.19 10.39 1.69
N LEU A 171 7.04 10.21 1.10
CA LEU A 171 5.78 10.03 1.83
C LEU A 171 5.83 8.75 2.67
N THR A 172 5.18 8.73 3.83
CA THR A 172 5.10 7.53 4.67
C THR A 172 3.87 6.70 4.30
N ASP A 173 3.92 5.40 4.56
CA ASP A 173 2.78 4.50 4.35
C ASP A 173 1.58 4.88 5.22
N GLN A 174 1.82 5.43 6.42
CA GLN A 174 0.77 5.98 7.26
C GLN A 174 0.04 7.17 6.62
N SER A 175 0.75 8.02 5.89
CA SER A 175 0.12 9.16 5.19
C SER A 175 -0.86 8.70 4.12
N VAL A 176 -0.60 7.55 3.47
CA VAL A 176 -1.53 6.95 2.48
C VAL A 176 -2.81 6.41 3.15
N VAL A 177 -2.76 6.08 4.43
CA VAL A 177 -3.97 5.62 5.17
C VAL A 177 -4.91 6.78 5.49
N LEU A 178 -4.36 8.00 5.54
CA LEU A 178 -5.08 9.22 5.93
C LEU A 178 -5.66 9.97 4.72
N LEU A 179 -5.36 9.51 3.50
CA LEU A 179 -6.00 9.96 2.26
C LEU A 179 -7.37 9.29 2.10
#